data_aae757d584657bb06ba2379c396f7377
#
_entry.id   aae757d584657bb06ba2379c396f7377
#
_cell.length_a   1.000
_cell.length_b   1.000
_cell.length_c   1.000
_cell.angle_alpha   90.00
_cell.angle_beta   90.00
_cell.angle_gamma   90.00
#
_symmetry.space_group_name_H-M   'P 1'
#
loop_
_entity.id
_entity.type
_entity.pdbx_description
1 polymer ?
#
loop_
_entity_poly.entity_id
_entity_poly.type
_entity_poly.pdbx_seq_one_letter_code
_entity_poly.pdbx_strand_id
1 'polypeptide(L)'
;MLKNEISFIKANPGACKTLVIDTIDWAEQLAVDYVCAQHQKNGIEDFGWGKGYTYVQEEIGRLLNSLSELVDNGINVILTAHAQIKKFEQPDEMGSYDRYELKLGQKTSSKTAPLVKEWADMVLFANYKTIVMTTDTGKKKAQGGERVMYTNHRPAWDAKNRHGLPDQLPFTFESVAHIFNAPAPVPTETPAPVPQPEPQPQPAPEPQ
;
A
#
# COMPACT_ATOMS: atom_id res chain seq x y z
N MET A 1 -13.15 0.05 -18.46
CA MET A 1 -13.37 1.45 -18.04
C MET A 1 -12.17 1.98 -17.27
N LEU A 2 -11.85 1.53 -16.05
CA LEU A 2 -10.72 2.05 -15.26
C LEU A 2 -9.38 2.11 -16.04
N LYS A 3 -8.99 1.03 -16.73
CA LYS A 3 -7.76 1.00 -17.53
C LYS A 3 -7.74 2.05 -18.65
N ASN A 4 -8.91 2.33 -19.26
CA ASN A 4 -9.01 3.34 -20.32
C ASN A 4 -8.80 4.75 -19.76
N GLU A 5 -9.33 5.04 -18.56
CA GLU A 5 -9.11 6.32 -17.89
C GLU A 5 -7.64 6.51 -17.50
N ILE A 6 -6.99 5.47 -16.98
CA ILE A 6 -5.54 5.50 -16.69
C ILE A 6 -4.75 5.75 -17.98
N SER A 7 -5.09 5.06 -19.07
CA SER A 7 -4.43 5.27 -20.38
C SER A 7 -4.64 6.68 -20.92
N PHE A 8 -5.84 7.25 -20.74
CA PHE A 8 -6.14 8.63 -21.10
C PHE A 8 -5.28 9.61 -20.33
N ILE A 9 -5.19 9.46 -18.98
CA ILE A 9 -4.37 10.32 -18.13
C ILE A 9 -2.88 10.22 -18.53
N LYS A 10 -2.38 9.00 -18.82
CA LYS A 10 -1.01 8.78 -19.30
C LYS A 10 -0.73 9.56 -20.60
N ALA A 11 -1.69 9.55 -21.53
CA ALA A 11 -1.57 10.27 -22.80
C ALA A 11 -1.72 11.81 -22.61
N ASN A 12 -2.29 12.26 -21.50
CA ASN A 12 -2.59 13.66 -21.20
C ASN A 12 -2.12 14.03 -19.78
N PRO A 13 -0.81 14.13 -19.52
CA PRO A 13 -0.28 14.34 -18.14
C PRO A 13 -0.76 15.63 -17.48
N GLY A 14 -1.23 16.62 -18.26
CA GLY A 14 -1.83 17.85 -17.74
C GLY A 14 -3.30 17.73 -17.32
N ALA A 15 -3.96 16.59 -17.53
CA ALA A 15 -5.38 16.41 -17.24
C ALA A 15 -5.70 16.49 -15.74
N CYS A 16 -4.80 16.00 -14.88
CA CYS A 16 -4.95 16.09 -13.43
C CYS A 16 -3.58 16.05 -12.73
N LYS A 17 -3.52 16.54 -11.50
CA LYS A 17 -2.35 16.41 -10.61
C LYS A 17 -2.47 15.22 -9.67
N THR A 18 -3.67 14.73 -9.44
CA THR A 18 -3.95 13.65 -8.51
C THR A 18 -5.06 12.77 -9.07
N LEU A 19 -4.81 11.47 -9.13
CA LEU A 19 -5.80 10.45 -9.41
C LEU A 19 -6.22 9.79 -8.10
N VAL A 20 -7.52 9.72 -7.87
CA VAL A 20 -8.10 8.99 -6.73
C VAL A 20 -8.88 7.78 -7.24
N ILE A 21 -8.57 6.59 -6.73
CA ILE A 21 -9.36 5.37 -6.95
C ILE A 21 -10.17 5.09 -5.68
N ASP A 22 -11.47 5.24 -5.75
CA ASP A 22 -12.42 5.01 -4.66
C ASP A 22 -13.37 3.88 -5.03
N THR A 23 -13.09 2.64 -4.59
CA THR A 23 -12.04 2.14 -3.69
C THR A 23 -11.22 1.04 -4.36
N ILE A 24 -10.04 0.73 -3.82
CA ILE A 24 -9.20 -0.36 -4.34
C ILE A 24 -9.85 -1.74 -4.11
N ASP A 25 -10.63 -1.93 -3.07
CA ASP A 25 -11.38 -3.15 -2.83
C ASP A 25 -12.48 -3.38 -3.88
N TRP A 26 -13.12 -2.32 -4.38
CA TRP A 26 -14.00 -2.42 -5.56
C TRP A 26 -13.22 -2.67 -6.85
N ALA A 27 -12.02 -2.09 -7.00
CA ALA A 27 -11.15 -2.41 -8.14
C ALA A 27 -10.72 -3.89 -8.12
N GLU A 28 -10.50 -4.49 -6.93
CA GLU A 28 -10.26 -5.94 -6.80
C GLU A 28 -11.48 -6.74 -7.29
N GLN A 29 -12.70 -6.35 -6.93
CA GLN A 29 -13.90 -7.02 -7.40
C GLN A 29 -14.03 -6.95 -8.93
N LEU A 30 -13.75 -5.80 -9.53
CA LEU A 30 -13.74 -5.64 -10.98
C LEU A 30 -12.63 -6.51 -11.65
N ALA A 31 -11.50 -6.71 -10.97
CA ALA A 31 -10.46 -7.60 -11.44
C ALA A 31 -10.90 -9.07 -11.39
N VAL A 32 -11.64 -9.48 -10.35
CA VAL A 32 -12.26 -10.81 -10.27
C VAL A 32 -13.21 -11.03 -11.44
N ASP A 33 -14.11 -10.11 -11.69
CA ASP A 33 -15.09 -10.20 -12.78
C ASP A 33 -14.40 -10.26 -14.15
N TYR A 34 -13.37 -9.43 -14.34
CA TYR A 34 -12.56 -9.42 -15.56
C TYR A 34 -11.85 -10.76 -15.79
N VAL A 35 -11.18 -11.30 -14.77
CA VAL A 35 -10.48 -12.60 -14.84
C VAL A 35 -11.47 -13.73 -15.14
N CYS A 36 -12.63 -13.76 -14.47
CA CYS A 36 -13.67 -14.75 -14.74
C CYS A 36 -14.16 -14.67 -16.19
N ALA A 37 -14.43 -13.46 -16.71
CA ALA A 37 -14.89 -13.25 -18.08
C ALA A 37 -13.82 -13.67 -19.12
N GLN A 38 -12.55 -13.33 -18.89
CA GLN A 38 -11.44 -13.72 -19.79
C GLN A 38 -11.29 -15.23 -19.92
N HIS A 39 -11.58 -15.97 -18.88
CA HIS A 39 -11.43 -17.43 -18.83
C HIS A 39 -12.77 -18.16 -18.96
N GLN A 40 -13.86 -17.48 -19.29
CA GLN A 40 -15.20 -18.06 -19.42
C GLN A 40 -15.64 -18.85 -18.17
N LYS A 41 -15.37 -18.31 -16.99
CA LYS A 41 -15.75 -18.87 -15.69
C LYS A 41 -16.93 -18.10 -15.09
N ASN A 42 -17.83 -18.79 -14.40
CA ASN A 42 -18.96 -18.17 -13.72
C ASN A 42 -18.55 -17.52 -12.39
N GLY A 43 -17.46 -18.00 -11.78
CA GLY A 43 -16.93 -17.47 -10.53
C GLY A 43 -15.47 -17.81 -10.33
N ILE A 44 -14.84 -17.14 -9.36
CA ILE A 44 -13.41 -17.30 -9.07
C ILE A 44 -13.05 -18.70 -8.55
N GLU A 45 -13.99 -19.37 -7.91
CA GLU A 45 -13.81 -20.75 -7.40
C GLU A 45 -13.78 -21.80 -8.52
N ASP A 46 -14.32 -21.50 -9.70
CA ASP A 46 -14.36 -22.41 -10.85
C ASP A 46 -12.97 -22.67 -11.47
N PHE A 47 -11.96 -21.94 -11.06
CA PHE A 47 -10.58 -22.16 -11.51
C PHE A 47 -9.91 -23.35 -10.84
N GLY A 48 -10.43 -23.82 -9.70
CA GLY A 48 -9.84 -24.90 -8.91
C GLY A 48 -8.49 -24.53 -8.29
N TRP A 49 -8.16 -25.17 -7.15
CA TRP A 49 -6.86 -25.06 -6.48
C TRP A 49 -6.39 -23.62 -6.20
N GLY A 50 -7.29 -22.66 -6.10
CA GLY A 50 -6.98 -21.24 -5.84
C GLY A 50 -6.31 -20.49 -6.99
N LYS A 51 -6.19 -21.07 -8.20
CA LYS A 51 -5.55 -20.41 -9.37
C LYS A 51 -6.21 -19.10 -9.75
N GLY A 52 -7.54 -18.97 -9.61
CA GLY A 52 -8.26 -17.75 -9.90
C GLY A 52 -7.74 -16.56 -9.08
N TYR A 53 -7.42 -16.76 -7.81
CA TYR A 53 -6.85 -15.72 -6.95
C TYR A 53 -5.45 -15.29 -7.38
N THR A 54 -4.65 -16.19 -7.95
CA THR A 54 -3.36 -15.84 -8.54
C THR A 54 -3.54 -14.93 -9.75
N TYR A 55 -4.49 -15.24 -10.63
CA TYR A 55 -4.79 -14.37 -11.79
C TYR A 55 -5.30 -13.00 -11.38
N VAL A 56 -6.12 -12.92 -10.32
CA VAL A 56 -6.56 -11.62 -9.76
C VAL A 56 -5.38 -10.84 -9.19
N GLN A 57 -4.47 -11.49 -8.47
CA GLN A 57 -3.26 -10.86 -7.97
C GLN A 57 -2.39 -10.29 -9.11
N GLU A 58 -2.20 -11.05 -10.19
CA GLU A 58 -1.48 -10.59 -11.38
C GLU A 58 -2.17 -9.39 -12.03
N GLU A 59 -3.50 -9.39 -12.10
CA GLU A 59 -4.28 -8.29 -12.67
C GLU A 59 -4.17 -7.02 -11.83
N ILE A 60 -4.23 -7.14 -10.49
CA ILE A 60 -3.96 -6.01 -9.58
C ILE A 60 -2.50 -5.55 -9.73
N GLY A 61 -1.54 -6.46 -9.88
CA GLY A 61 -0.15 -6.10 -10.16
C GLY A 61 0.00 -5.26 -11.44
N ARG A 62 -0.70 -5.65 -12.52
CA ARG A 62 -0.75 -4.87 -13.77
C ARG A 62 -1.37 -3.48 -13.57
N LEU A 63 -2.43 -3.38 -12.76
CA LEU A 63 -3.01 -2.10 -12.39
C LEU A 63 -2.00 -1.21 -11.66
N LEU A 64 -1.35 -1.74 -10.61
CA LEU A 64 -0.36 -1.00 -9.83
C LEU A 64 0.83 -0.53 -10.69
N ASN A 65 1.32 -1.37 -11.60
CA ASN A 65 2.36 -0.97 -12.56
C ASN A 65 1.91 0.21 -13.44
N SER A 66 0.67 0.18 -13.92
CA SER A 66 0.12 1.29 -14.71
C SER A 66 -0.03 2.58 -13.88
N LEU A 67 -0.30 2.44 -12.58
CA LEU A 67 -0.34 3.58 -11.65
C LEU A 67 1.07 4.10 -11.33
N SER A 68 2.08 3.22 -11.24
CA SER A 68 3.49 3.62 -11.11
C SER A 68 3.93 4.53 -12.25
N GLU A 69 3.54 4.20 -13.49
CA GLU A 69 3.85 5.05 -14.64
C GLU A 69 3.20 6.44 -14.55
N LEU A 70 2.04 6.58 -13.88
CA LEU A 70 1.45 7.89 -13.59
C LEU A 70 2.26 8.67 -12.54
N VAL A 71 2.72 7.97 -11.50
CA VAL A 71 3.58 8.55 -10.46
C VAL A 71 4.90 9.04 -11.06
N ASP A 72 5.52 8.26 -11.94
CA ASP A 72 6.74 8.63 -12.68
C ASP A 72 6.54 9.88 -13.54
N ASN A 73 5.31 10.12 -14.01
CA ASN A 73 4.90 11.33 -14.73
C ASN A 73 4.48 12.50 -13.80
N GLY A 74 4.71 12.39 -12.49
CA GLY A 74 4.43 13.44 -11.51
C GLY A 74 2.97 13.55 -11.08
N ILE A 75 2.15 12.52 -11.31
CA ILE A 75 0.76 12.47 -10.87
C ILE A 75 0.68 11.74 -9.53
N ASN A 76 0.11 12.37 -8.52
CA ASN A 76 -0.15 11.71 -7.25
C ASN A 76 -1.25 10.66 -7.42
N VAL A 77 -1.08 9.49 -6.81
CA VAL A 77 -2.09 8.42 -6.80
C VAL A 77 -2.56 8.16 -5.38
N ILE A 78 -3.86 8.24 -5.16
CA ILE A 78 -4.51 7.96 -3.89
C ILE A 78 -5.47 6.78 -4.09
N LEU A 79 -5.30 5.74 -3.27
CA LEU A 79 -6.21 4.60 -3.21
C LEU A 79 -6.96 4.68 -1.88
N THR A 80 -8.28 4.86 -1.93
CA THR A 80 -9.09 4.64 -0.72
C THR A 80 -9.39 3.16 -0.58
N ALA A 81 -9.60 2.68 0.64
CA ALA A 81 -9.92 1.29 0.93
C ALA A 81 -10.80 1.19 2.17
N HIS A 82 -11.72 0.25 2.17
CA HIS A 82 -12.42 -0.13 3.39
C HIS A 82 -11.49 -0.91 4.32
N ALA A 83 -11.72 -0.79 5.62
CA ALA A 83 -11.06 -1.61 6.63
C ALA A 83 -11.96 -2.76 7.07
N GLN A 84 -11.36 -3.85 7.50
CA GLN A 84 -12.03 -4.99 8.16
C GLN A 84 -11.26 -5.38 9.41
N ILE A 85 -11.96 -5.97 10.37
CA ILE A 85 -11.34 -6.55 11.55
C ILE A 85 -11.05 -8.02 11.27
N LYS A 86 -9.80 -8.43 11.50
CA LYS A 86 -9.38 -9.83 11.44
C LYS A 86 -8.76 -10.24 12.77
N LYS A 87 -8.95 -11.51 13.15
CA LYS A 87 -8.19 -12.11 14.23
C LYS A 87 -6.77 -12.37 13.76
N PHE A 88 -5.84 -11.98 14.61
CA PHE A 88 -4.41 -12.13 14.38
C PHE A 88 -3.79 -12.92 15.52
N GLU A 89 -2.90 -13.85 15.20
CA GLU A 89 -2.14 -14.65 16.15
C GLU A 89 -0.66 -14.38 15.91
N GLN A 90 0.08 -14.09 16.98
CA GLN A 90 1.53 -13.96 16.93
C GLN A 90 2.16 -15.30 17.32
N PRO A 91 3.19 -15.77 16.59
CA PRO A 91 3.81 -17.07 16.90
C PRO A 91 4.49 -17.16 18.27
N ASP A 92 4.89 -16.03 18.82
CA ASP A 92 5.62 -15.87 20.07
C ASP A 92 4.74 -15.47 21.28
N GLU A 93 3.43 -15.26 21.05
CA GLU A 93 2.48 -14.86 22.10
C GLU A 93 1.28 -15.81 22.14
N MET A 94 0.81 -16.12 23.36
CA MET A 94 -0.39 -16.94 23.52
C MET A 94 -1.66 -16.10 23.38
N GLY A 95 -2.53 -16.51 22.46
CA GLY A 95 -3.83 -15.88 22.23
C GLY A 95 -3.92 -15.15 20.90
N SER A 96 -5.12 -14.68 20.61
CA SER A 96 -5.43 -13.91 19.41
C SER A 96 -5.95 -12.52 19.78
N TYR A 97 -5.72 -11.54 18.92
CA TYR A 97 -6.26 -10.19 19.06
C TYR A 97 -6.89 -9.71 17.76
N ASP A 98 -7.78 -8.73 17.88
CA ASP A 98 -8.45 -8.14 16.73
C ASP A 98 -7.58 -7.01 16.14
N ARG A 99 -7.46 -7.00 14.82
CA ARG A 99 -6.66 -6.04 14.08
C ARG A 99 -7.42 -5.50 12.88
N TYR A 100 -7.33 -4.19 12.66
CA TYR A 100 -7.80 -3.55 11.44
C TYR A 100 -6.81 -3.78 10.30
N GLU A 101 -7.32 -4.28 9.18
CA GLU A 101 -6.58 -4.47 7.94
C GLU A 101 -7.38 -3.98 6.73
N LEU A 102 -6.71 -3.80 5.59
CA LEU A 102 -7.37 -3.51 4.33
C LEU A 102 -8.36 -4.63 3.99
N LYS A 103 -9.56 -4.25 3.54
CA LYS A 103 -10.58 -5.19 3.08
C LYS A 103 -10.27 -5.69 1.66
N LEU A 104 -9.09 -6.26 1.50
CA LEU A 104 -8.61 -6.89 0.26
C LEU A 104 -8.29 -8.35 0.53
N GLY A 105 -8.44 -9.18 -0.50
CA GLY A 105 -8.05 -10.56 -0.41
C GLY A 105 -8.84 -11.34 0.63
N GLN A 106 -10.14 -11.53 0.43
CA GLN A 106 -11.05 -12.19 1.38
C GLN A 106 -10.67 -13.65 1.69
N LYS A 107 -9.94 -14.32 0.80
CA LYS A 107 -9.52 -15.70 0.97
C LYS A 107 -8.05 -15.79 1.37
N THR A 108 -7.69 -16.86 2.06
CA THR A 108 -6.31 -17.14 2.51
C THR A 108 -5.30 -17.19 1.36
N SER A 109 -5.75 -17.64 0.18
CA SER A 109 -4.93 -17.71 -1.04
C SER A 109 -4.74 -16.35 -1.74
N SER A 110 -5.53 -15.34 -1.39
CA SER A 110 -5.38 -14.01 -1.98
C SER A 110 -4.22 -13.25 -1.35
N LYS A 111 -3.38 -12.65 -2.18
CA LYS A 111 -2.21 -11.84 -1.78
C LYS A 111 -2.30 -10.38 -2.23
N THR A 112 -3.49 -9.91 -2.57
CA THR A 112 -3.71 -8.55 -3.07
C THR A 112 -3.46 -7.48 -2.01
N ALA A 113 -3.86 -7.71 -0.74
CA ALA A 113 -3.60 -6.75 0.33
C ALA A 113 -2.09 -6.51 0.58
N PRO A 114 -1.23 -7.54 0.73
CA PRO A 114 0.21 -7.33 0.81
C PRO A 114 0.77 -6.56 -0.39
N LEU A 115 0.37 -6.92 -1.61
CA LEU A 115 0.85 -6.29 -2.84
C LEU A 115 0.56 -4.78 -2.87
N VAL A 116 -0.67 -4.38 -2.53
CA VAL A 116 -1.06 -2.97 -2.47
C VAL A 116 -0.28 -2.22 -1.38
N LYS A 117 -0.12 -2.83 -0.19
CA LYS A 117 0.63 -2.23 0.92
C LYS A 117 2.12 -2.07 0.61
N GLU A 118 2.71 -3.04 -0.06
CA GLU A 118 4.12 -2.97 -0.47
C GLU A 118 4.33 -1.88 -1.52
N TRP A 119 3.44 -1.75 -2.47
CA TRP A 119 3.49 -0.75 -3.53
C TRP A 119 3.36 0.68 -2.98
N ALA A 120 2.40 0.95 -2.10
CA ALA A 120 2.15 2.29 -1.57
C ALA A 120 3.32 2.82 -0.71
N ASP A 121 3.66 4.11 -0.85
CA ASP A 121 4.65 4.77 0.03
C ASP A 121 4.11 5.06 1.42
N MET A 122 2.80 5.30 1.50
CA MET A 122 2.08 5.50 2.75
C MET A 122 0.83 4.63 2.78
N VAL A 123 0.57 4.01 3.93
CA VAL A 123 -0.71 3.41 4.29
C VAL A 123 -1.19 4.10 5.55
N LEU A 124 -2.22 4.93 5.42
CA LEU A 124 -2.75 5.74 6.51
C LEU A 124 -4.05 5.11 7.01
N PHE A 125 -4.08 4.73 8.28
CA PHE A 125 -5.29 4.21 8.89
C PHE A 125 -6.12 5.35 9.47
N ALA A 126 -7.21 5.71 8.77
CA ALA A 126 -8.12 6.76 9.21
C ALA A 126 -9.20 6.19 10.14
N ASN A 127 -9.38 6.81 11.31
CA ASN A 127 -10.38 6.38 12.29
C ASN A 127 -10.85 7.56 13.16
N TYR A 128 -11.89 7.32 13.93
CA TYR A 128 -12.30 8.22 15.00
C TYR A 128 -11.55 7.87 16.29
N LYS A 129 -10.96 8.87 16.94
CA LYS A 129 -10.36 8.69 18.25
C LYS A 129 -11.47 8.45 19.28
N THR A 130 -11.57 7.22 19.75
CA THR A 130 -12.58 6.82 20.71
C THR A 130 -11.94 6.55 22.05
N ILE A 131 -12.47 7.15 23.12
CA ILE A 131 -12.10 6.92 24.50
C ILE A 131 -13.26 6.17 25.17
N VAL A 132 -12.97 5.02 25.75
CA VAL A 132 -13.96 4.26 26.51
C VAL A 132 -13.84 4.68 27.97
N MET A 133 -14.87 5.36 28.47
CA MET A 133 -14.96 5.76 29.88
C MET A 133 -15.88 4.82 30.63
N THR A 134 -15.53 4.50 31.87
CA THR A 134 -16.41 3.79 32.78
C THR A 134 -17.21 4.83 33.55
N THR A 135 -18.54 4.75 33.52
CA THR A 135 -19.42 5.63 34.29
C THR A 135 -19.47 5.21 35.75
N ASP A 136 -19.93 6.10 36.63
CA ASP A 136 -20.10 5.82 38.06
C ASP A 136 -21.00 4.60 38.35
N THR A 137 -21.83 4.23 37.38
CA THR A 137 -22.68 3.03 37.42
C THR A 137 -21.99 1.77 36.89
N GLY A 138 -20.68 1.81 36.59
CA GLY A 138 -19.90 0.68 36.07
C GLY A 138 -20.15 0.37 34.60
N LYS A 139 -20.98 1.14 33.89
CA LYS A 139 -21.27 0.96 32.45
C LYS A 139 -20.16 1.63 31.64
N LYS A 140 -19.72 0.95 30.57
CA LYS A 140 -18.75 1.50 29.61
C LYS A 140 -19.49 2.39 28.62
N LYS A 141 -19.01 3.62 28.43
CA LYS A 141 -19.52 4.57 27.43
C LYS A 141 -18.37 5.01 26.52
N ALA A 142 -18.57 4.89 25.22
CA ALA A 142 -17.63 5.44 24.25
C ALA A 142 -17.87 6.97 24.13
N GLN A 143 -16.77 7.72 24.21
CA GLN A 143 -16.75 9.16 23.99
C GLN A 143 -15.60 9.48 23.06
N GLY A 144 -15.76 10.47 22.20
CA GLY A 144 -14.77 10.91 21.23
C GLY A 144 -15.45 11.31 19.94
N GLY A 145 -14.71 11.49 18.87
CA GLY A 145 -15.22 11.89 17.57
C GLY A 145 -14.23 12.69 16.74
N GLU A 146 -13.05 12.97 17.31
CA GLU A 146 -11.96 13.55 16.53
C GLU A 146 -11.52 12.55 15.45
N ARG A 147 -11.47 13.01 14.19
CA ARG A 147 -10.95 12.22 13.07
C ARG A 147 -9.44 12.31 13.05
N VAL A 148 -8.79 11.15 13.09
CA VAL A 148 -7.33 11.02 13.10
C VAL A 148 -6.89 10.04 12.03
N MET A 149 -5.65 10.15 11.60
CA MET A 149 -4.95 9.15 10.80
C MET A 149 -3.73 8.65 11.55
N TYR A 150 -3.58 7.33 11.58
CA TYR A 150 -2.42 6.66 12.12
C TYR A 150 -1.48 6.31 10.97
N THR A 151 -0.21 6.64 11.13
CA THR A 151 0.79 6.57 10.08
C THR A 151 1.72 5.37 10.24
N ASN A 152 1.88 4.87 11.46
CA ASN A 152 2.77 3.77 11.79
C ASN A 152 1.97 2.55 12.27
N HIS A 153 2.52 1.38 11.94
CA HIS A 153 1.97 0.09 12.35
C HIS A 153 1.87 -0.05 13.86
N ARG A 154 0.77 -0.63 14.32
CA ARG A 154 0.51 -1.02 15.71
C ARG A 154 -0.19 -2.39 15.72
N PRO A 155 -0.19 -3.11 16.86
CA PRO A 155 -0.91 -4.38 16.92
C PRO A 155 -2.38 -4.28 16.45
N ALA A 156 -3.08 -3.19 16.81
CA ALA A 156 -4.50 -3.00 16.50
C ALA A 156 -4.80 -2.56 15.05
N TRP A 157 -3.82 -2.08 14.30
CA TRP A 157 -3.99 -1.67 12.89
C TRP A 157 -2.71 -1.76 12.09
N ASP A 158 -2.87 -1.89 10.79
CA ASP A 158 -1.78 -1.83 9.84
C ASP A 158 -1.65 -0.41 9.27
N ALA A 159 -0.43 0.08 9.17
CA ALA A 159 -0.08 1.35 8.56
C ALA A 159 1.37 1.34 8.09
N LYS A 160 1.74 2.28 7.20
CA LYS A 160 3.09 2.40 6.64
C LYS A 160 3.42 3.85 6.38
N ASN A 161 4.64 4.24 6.67
CA ASN A 161 5.09 5.61 6.52
C ASN A 161 6.56 5.66 6.11
N ARG A 162 6.82 6.11 4.88
CA ARG A 162 8.19 6.33 4.36
C ARG A 162 8.65 7.78 4.47
N HIS A 163 7.77 8.68 4.94
CA HIS A 163 8.04 10.13 4.98
C HIS A 163 8.36 10.66 6.38
N GLY A 164 8.53 9.78 7.38
CA GLY A 164 8.85 10.20 8.74
C GLY A 164 7.74 10.98 9.46
N LEU A 165 6.48 10.75 9.08
CA LEU A 165 5.34 11.39 9.73
C LEU A 165 5.23 10.96 11.21
N PRO A 166 4.73 11.82 12.11
CA PRO A 166 4.37 11.43 13.48
C PRO A 166 3.36 10.28 13.49
N ASP A 167 3.35 9.45 14.54
CA ASP A 167 2.51 8.24 14.68
C ASP A 167 1.01 8.49 14.47
N GLN A 168 0.53 9.67 14.86
CA GLN A 168 -0.86 10.10 14.74
C GLN A 168 -0.92 11.56 14.32
N LEU A 169 -1.80 11.86 13.39
CA LEU A 169 -2.07 13.21 12.88
C LEU A 169 -3.58 13.47 12.80
N PRO A 170 -4.02 14.72 12.86
CA PRO A 170 -5.38 15.07 12.46
C PRO A 170 -5.65 14.59 11.03
N PHE A 171 -6.84 14.07 10.77
CA PHE A 171 -7.22 13.64 9.42
C PHE A 171 -7.61 14.86 8.57
N THR A 172 -6.61 15.65 8.20
CA THR A 172 -6.72 16.82 7.33
C THR A 172 -5.59 16.80 6.30
N PHE A 173 -5.80 17.47 5.17
CA PHE A 173 -4.79 17.57 4.12
C PHE A 173 -3.54 18.32 4.59
N GLU A 174 -3.71 19.36 5.40
CA GLU A 174 -2.62 20.19 5.92
C GLU A 174 -1.56 19.36 6.66
N SER A 175 -2.00 18.28 7.33
CA SER A 175 -1.12 17.36 8.05
C SER A 175 -0.10 16.65 7.15
N VAL A 176 -0.41 16.50 5.86
CA VAL A 176 0.43 15.77 4.88
C VAL A 176 0.79 16.63 3.66
N ALA A 177 0.30 17.87 3.58
CA ALA A 177 0.48 18.75 2.42
C ALA A 177 1.95 18.97 2.02
N HIS A 178 2.86 18.98 3.00
CA HIS A 178 4.29 19.15 2.77
C HIS A 178 4.90 18.03 1.91
N ILE A 179 4.34 16.83 1.94
CA ILE A 179 4.80 15.69 1.13
C ILE A 179 4.46 15.92 -0.36
N PHE A 180 3.27 16.45 -0.63
CA PHE A 180 2.78 16.68 -2.00
C PHE A 180 3.30 17.97 -2.61
N ASN A 181 3.77 18.90 -1.78
CA ASN A 181 4.32 20.18 -2.20
C ASN A 181 5.86 20.19 -2.21
N ALA A 182 6.51 19.12 -1.80
CA ALA A 182 7.96 19.01 -1.88
C ALA A 182 8.41 19.08 -3.35
N PRO A 183 9.46 19.85 -3.69
CA PRO A 183 10.07 19.75 -5.01
C PRO A 183 10.51 18.30 -5.25
N ALA A 184 10.31 17.80 -6.49
CA ALA A 184 10.74 16.47 -6.86
C ALA A 184 12.21 16.25 -6.41
N PRO A 185 12.55 15.08 -5.84
CA PRO A 185 13.91 14.81 -5.44
C PRO A 185 14.81 15.00 -6.66
N VAL A 186 15.77 15.90 -6.55
CA VAL A 186 16.81 16.07 -7.56
C VAL A 186 17.53 14.72 -7.64
N PRO A 187 17.69 14.12 -8.82
CA PRO A 187 18.43 12.87 -8.94
C PRO A 187 19.80 13.08 -8.30
N THR A 188 20.05 12.37 -7.22
CA THR A 188 21.39 12.38 -6.59
C THR A 188 22.32 11.74 -7.63
N GLU A 189 23.21 12.53 -8.22
CA GLU A 189 24.24 12.00 -9.10
C GLU A 189 24.92 10.85 -8.35
N THR A 190 24.87 9.68 -8.95
CA THR A 190 25.59 8.51 -8.45
C THR A 190 27.04 8.91 -8.30
N PRO A 191 27.67 8.78 -7.11
CA PRO A 191 29.06 9.09 -6.95
C PRO A 191 29.86 8.35 -8.03
N ALA A 192 30.72 9.08 -8.74
CA ALA A 192 31.58 8.48 -9.75
C ALA A 192 32.36 7.31 -9.13
N PRO A 193 32.56 6.21 -9.85
CA PRO A 193 33.33 5.07 -9.33
C PRO A 193 34.66 5.54 -8.84
N VAL A 194 34.96 5.26 -7.58
CA VAL A 194 36.29 5.52 -7.00
C VAL A 194 37.31 4.72 -7.83
N PRO A 195 38.38 5.34 -8.34
CA PRO A 195 39.41 4.62 -9.08
C PRO A 195 39.93 3.46 -8.24
N GLN A 196 39.85 2.25 -8.76
CA GLN A 196 40.49 1.10 -8.12
C GLN A 196 42.02 1.32 -8.09
N PRO A 197 42.69 1.03 -6.96
CA PRO A 197 44.13 1.06 -6.92
C PRO A 197 44.73 0.11 -7.99
N GLU A 198 45.66 0.61 -8.77
CA GLU A 198 46.40 -0.23 -9.71
C GLU A 198 47.08 -1.41 -8.99
N PRO A 199 47.12 -2.60 -9.59
CA PRO A 199 47.79 -3.75 -9.00
C PRO A 199 49.31 -3.45 -8.85
N GLN A 200 49.83 -3.54 -7.63
CA GLN A 200 51.25 -3.43 -7.38
C GLN A 200 51.99 -4.59 -8.08
N PRO A 201 53.12 -4.33 -8.73
CA PRO A 201 53.91 -5.39 -9.36
C PRO A 201 54.40 -6.40 -8.31
N GLN A 202 54.15 -7.67 -8.56
CA GLN A 202 54.68 -8.76 -7.73
C GLN A 202 56.22 -8.80 -7.85
N PRO A 203 56.95 -8.98 -6.74
CA PRO A 203 58.40 -9.19 -6.79
C PRO A 203 58.74 -10.47 -7.54
N ALA A 204 59.78 -10.40 -8.39
CA ALA A 204 60.29 -11.52 -9.15
C ALA A 204 60.86 -12.61 -8.22
N PRO A 205 60.73 -13.92 -8.57
CA PRO A 205 61.33 -14.99 -7.80
C PRO A 205 62.86 -14.94 -7.85
N GLU A 206 63.49 -15.12 -6.69
CA GLU A 206 64.93 -15.23 -6.56
C GLU A 206 65.46 -16.51 -7.26
N PRO A 207 66.66 -16.46 -7.94
CA PRO A 207 67.20 -17.63 -8.55
C PRO A 207 67.90 -18.53 -7.51
N GLN A 208 67.73 -19.87 -7.64
CA GLN A 208 68.39 -20.92 -6.90
C GLN A 208 69.81 -21.09 -7.39
#